data_acf1f870c9cf73e908ceb0f026b90b7e
#
_entry.id   acf1f870c9cf73e908ceb0f026b90b7e
#
_cell.length_a   1.000
_cell.length_b   1.000
_cell.length_c   1.000
_cell.angle_alpha   90.00
_cell.angle_beta   90.00
_cell.angle_gamma   90.00
#
_symmetry.space_group_name_H-M   'P 1'
#
loop_
_entity.id
_entity.type
_entity.pdbx_description
1 polymer ?
#
loop_
_entity_poly.entity_id
_entity_poly.type
_entity_poly.pdbx_seq_one_letter_code
_entity_poly.pdbx_strand_id
1 'polypeptide(L)'
;MLTLGAFSAEAQHYDRGYDVASSSPFVTKGAWVLAGTARYSQHTNDNYNLLLIDNINSKGFSLSVNPKLIYMIKDNMGIGLRLSYGRSMLDLATADLSISDITMNAKDCYQIQHKYGVDMVYRAYIPLGNSKRVAMFADLMLGGSFKQGKSYNAGGDYVMGTYEKKYALELAVDPGIVAFLSEKLAVELNVGMFGINYTWKDQIRNQVIGGHTDSTSAGFMVNLLSLGVGLSYYFL
;
A
#
# COMPACT_ATOMS: atom_id res chain seq x y z
N MET A 1 -3.96 27.79 -29.14
CA MET A 1 -4.76 28.50 -28.15
C MET A 1 -5.71 27.47 -27.52
N LEU A 2 -5.29 26.84 -26.42
CA LEU A 2 -6.08 25.83 -25.72
C LEU A 2 -6.94 26.55 -24.68
N THR A 3 -8.23 26.55 -24.88
CA THR A 3 -9.21 27.07 -23.92
C THR A 3 -9.37 26.00 -22.80
N LEU A 4 -8.83 26.29 -21.62
CA LEU A 4 -9.21 25.58 -20.39
C LEU A 4 -10.68 25.92 -20.10
N GLY A 5 -11.58 24.96 -20.33
CA GLY A 5 -12.95 25.05 -19.87
C GLY A 5 -12.98 25.09 -18.34
N ALA A 6 -13.40 26.21 -17.79
CA ALA A 6 -13.68 26.33 -16.37
C ALA A 6 -14.88 25.41 -16.06
N PHE A 7 -14.64 24.31 -15.35
CA PHE A 7 -15.71 23.56 -14.70
C PHE A 7 -16.20 24.39 -13.51
N SER A 8 -17.27 25.12 -13.71
CA SER A 8 -18.07 25.69 -12.61
C SER A 8 -18.80 24.50 -11.95
N ALA A 9 -18.17 23.88 -10.96
CA ALA A 9 -18.87 23.02 -10.04
C ALA A 9 -19.73 23.95 -9.16
N GLU A 10 -21.02 24.03 -9.42
CA GLU A 10 -21.96 24.54 -8.42
C GLU A 10 -21.81 23.64 -7.19
N ALA A 11 -21.25 24.22 -6.13
CA ALA A 11 -21.12 23.56 -4.84
C ALA A 11 -22.53 23.44 -4.25
N GLN A 12 -23.25 22.37 -4.59
CA GLN A 12 -24.44 22.01 -3.84
C GLN A 12 -24.00 21.79 -2.39
N HIS A 13 -24.54 22.59 -1.50
CA HIS A 13 -24.31 22.45 -0.07
C HIS A 13 -24.89 21.11 0.38
N TYR A 14 -24.06 20.09 0.47
CA TYR A 14 -24.44 18.75 0.90
C TYR A 14 -24.43 18.72 2.42
N ASP A 15 -25.59 18.91 3.03
CA ASP A 15 -25.74 18.82 4.49
C ASP A 15 -25.57 17.37 4.95
N ARG A 16 -24.49 17.12 5.68
CA ARG A 16 -24.23 15.85 6.39
C ARG A 16 -24.74 15.90 7.84
N GLY A 17 -25.79 16.72 8.09
CA GLY A 17 -26.39 16.87 9.41
C GLY A 17 -26.92 15.57 10.04
N TYR A 18 -27.38 15.65 11.25
CA TYR A 18 -27.95 14.54 12.01
C TYR A 18 -29.39 14.19 11.59
N ASP A 19 -29.89 14.79 10.51
CA ASP A 19 -31.28 14.58 10.08
C ASP A 19 -31.48 13.14 9.59
N VAL A 20 -32.23 12.36 10.37
CA VAL A 20 -32.47 10.92 10.22
C VAL A 20 -33.37 10.60 9.01
N ALA A 21 -33.94 11.61 8.35
CA ALA A 21 -35.06 11.43 7.45
C ALA A 21 -34.77 11.54 5.94
N SER A 22 -33.52 11.70 5.51
CA SER A 22 -33.26 11.82 4.08
C SER A 22 -32.69 10.56 3.46
N SER A 23 -33.36 10.03 2.46
CA SER A 23 -32.94 8.92 1.59
C SER A 23 -31.78 9.29 0.64
N SER A 24 -30.98 10.32 0.99
CA SER A 24 -29.84 10.72 0.17
C SER A 24 -28.70 9.73 0.26
N PRO A 25 -28.01 9.46 -0.86
CA PRO A 25 -26.88 8.56 -0.89
C PRO A 25 -25.72 9.09 -0.02
N PHE A 26 -24.85 8.20 0.45
CA PHE A 26 -23.66 8.57 1.22
C PHE A 26 -22.68 9.41 0.39
N VAL A 27 -22.47 9.03 -0.86
CA VAL A 27 -21.76 9.83 -1.88
C VAL A 27 -22.58 9.83 -3.16
N THR A 28 -22.85 11.03 -3.69
CA THR A 28 -23.66 11.21 -4.90
C THR A 28 -22.89 10.87 -6.17
N LYS A 29 -23.60 10.43 -7.20
CA LYS A 29 -23.09 10.34 -8.56
C LYS A 29 -22.50 11.67 -9.01
N GLY A 30 -21.38 11.62 -9.75
CA GLY A 30 -20.69 12.83 -10.27
C GLY A 30 -19.62 13.39 -9.34
N ALA A 31 -19.61 13.01 -8.08
CA ALA A 31 -18.58 13.44 -7.13
C ALA A 31 -17.20 12.88 -7.49
N TRP A 32 -16.16 13.64 -7.18
CA TRP A 32 -14.78 13.20 -7.22
C TRP A 32 -14.27 12.98 -5.80
N VAL A 33 -13.53 11.89 -5.59
CA VAL A 33 -12.92 11.56 -4.31
C VAL A 33 -11.41 11.48 -4.50
N LEU A 34 -10.70 12.40 -3.88
CA LEU A 34 -9.24 12.33 -3.74
C LEU A 34 -8.95 11.71 -2.39
N ALA A 35 -8.45 10.49 -2.39
CA ALA A 35 -8.10 9.76 -1.17
C ALA A 35 -6.62 9.37 -1.20
N GLY A 36 -6.07 9.01 -0.06
CA GLY A 36 -4.71 8.52 -0.01
C GLY A 36 -4.32 8.05 1.37
N THR A 37 -3.39 7.10 1.38
CA THR A 37 -2.75 6.61 2.60
C THR A 37 -1.27 6.87 2.54
N ALA A 38 -0.68 7.27 3.66
CA ALA A 38 0.76 7.35 3.84
C ALA A 38 1.15 6.50 5.05
N ARG A 39 2.21 5.73 4.93
CA ARG A 39 2.74 4.90 6.01
C ARG A 39 4.25 5.10 6.10
N TYR A 40 4.71 5.34 7.29
CA TYR A 40 6.14 5.38 7.61
C TYR A 40 6.39 4.47 8.79
N SER A 41 7.41 3.64 8.70
CA SER A 41 7.91 2.85 9.82
C SER A 41 9.42 2.88 9.85
N GLN A 42 9.97 2.90 11.04
CA GLN A 42 11.40 2.82 11.29
C GLN A 42 11.63 1.80 12.40
N HIS A 43 12.70 1.05 12.29
CA HIS A 43 13.14 0.14 13.33
C HIS A 43 14.65 0.25 13.53
N THR A 44 15.06 0.02 14.77
CA THR A 44 16.46 -0.14 15.16
C THR A 44 16.52 -1.29 16.14
N ASN A 45 17.30 -2.31 15.85
CA ASN A 45 17.50 -3.47 16.70
C ASN A 45 18.97 -3.51 17.11
N ASP A 46 19.22 -3.57 18.42
CA ASP A 46 20.54 -3.73 19.03
C ASP A 46 20.51 -5.02 19.86
N ASN A 47 21.35 -6.01 19.51
CA ASN A 47 21.46 -7.30 20.19
C ASN A 47 20.09 -7.99 20.37
N TYR A 48 19.20 -7.87 19.40
CA TYR A 48 17.88 -8.47 19.44
C TYR A 48 17.96 -9.95 19.03
N ASN A 49 17.29 -10.82 19.78
CA ASN A 49 17.23 -12.24 19.50
C ASN A 49 15.84 -12.63 19.05
N LEU A 50 15.74 -13.37 17.95
CA LEU A 50 14.48 -13.83 17.38
C LEU A 50 14.58 -15.34 17.05
N LEU A 51 13.94 -16.19 17.87
CA LEU A 51 13.92 -17.65 17.69
C LEU A 51 15.33 -18.24 17.51
N LEU A 52 15.72 -18.52 16.26
CA LEU A 52 17.00 -19.15 15.89
C LEU A 52 18.05 -18.12 15.41
N ILE A 53 17.75 -16.83 15.49
CA ILE A 53 18.63 -15.75 15.06
C ILE A 53 19.01 -14.92 16.28
N ASP A 54 20.28 -14.89 16.57
CA ASP A 54 20.85 -14.15 17.70
C ASP A 54 21.63 -12.93 17.23
N ASN A 55 21.84 -11.97 18.13
CA ASN A 55 22.67 -10.78 17.92
C ASN A 55 22.27 -9.96 16.68
N ILE A 56 20.98 -9.77 16.45
CA ILE A 56 20.48 -8.96 15.32
C ILE A 56 20.77 -7.48 15.62
N ASN A 57 21.67 -6.89 14.84
CA ASN A 57 21.92 -5.46 14.81
C ASN A 57 21.47 -4.93 13.45
N SER A 58 20.35 -4.25 13.41
CA SER A 58 19.78 -3.76 12.15
C SER A 58 19.11 -2.42 12.30
N LYS A 59 19.18 -1.62 11.25
CA LYS A 59 18.46 -0.36 11.10
C LYS A 59 17.69 -0.37 9.80
N GLY A 60 16.49 0.16 9.81
CA GLY A 60 15.73 0.22 8.58
C GLY A 60 14.56 1.18 8.65
N PHE A 61 14.11 1.59 7.48
CA PHE A 61 12.86 2.32 7.34
C PHE A 61 12.06 1.83 6.15
N SER A 62 10.76 2.06 6.22
CA SER A 62 9.83 1.83 5.12
C SER A 62 8.89 3.03 5.01
N LEU A 63 8.78 3.57 3.81
CA LEU A 63 7.86 4.63 3.45
C LEU A 63 6.96 4.12 2.32
N SER A 64 5.64 4.32 2.43
CA SER A 64 4.72 4.10 1.33
C SER A 64 3.69 5.20 1.25
N VAL A 65 3.36 5.63 0.03
CA VAL A 65 2.34 6.64 -0.25
C VAL A 65 1.49 6.12 -1.40
N ASN A 66 0.15 6.15 -1.20
CA ASN A 66 -0.80 5.56 -2.14
C ASN A 66 -1.98 6.53 -2.39
N PRO A 67 -1.80 7.59 -3.21
CA PRO A 67 -2.89 8.45 -3.60
C PRO A 67 -3.87 7.71 -4.52
N LYS A 68 -5.17 8.02 -4.36
CA LYS A 68 -6.28 7.50 -5.17
C LYS A 68 -7.13 8.66 -5.66
N LEU A 69 -7.56 8.60 -6.91
CA LEU A 69 -8.55 9.50 -7.47
C LEU A 69 -9.70 8.66 -8.02
N ILE A 70 -10.91 8.89 -7.50
CA ILE A 70 -12.10 8.09 -7.81
C ILE A 70 -13.22 9.02 -8.29
N TYR A 71 -13.85 8.64 -9.39
CA TYR A 71 -15.06 9.31 -9.91
C TYR A 71 -16.29 8.45 -9.63
N MET A 72 -17.31 9.05 -9.05
CA MET A 72 -18.56 8.38 -8.70
C MET A 72 -19.46 8.21 -9.92
N ILE A 73 -19.50 7.01 -10.49
CA ILE A 73 -20.30 6.68 -11.68
C ILE A 73 -21.79 6.46 -11.37
N LYS A 74 -22.08 6.07 -10.13
CA LYS A 74 -23.42 5.94 -9.54
C LYS A 74 -23.35 6.38 -8.08
N ASP A 75 -24.51 6.55 -7.47
CA ASP A 75 -24.59 6.76 -6.04
C ASP A 75 -23.91 5.62 -5.30
N ASN A 76 -23.00 5.97 -4.40
CA ASN A 76 -22.22 5.05 -3.59
C ASN A 76 -21.28 4.08 -4.36
N MET A 77 -21.08 4.29 -5.67
CA MET A 77 -20.20 3.44 -6.49
C MET A 77 -19.31 4.31 -7.39
N GLY A 78 -18.02 4.08 -7.35
CA GLY A 78 -17.04 4.83 -8.11
C GLY A 78 -15.97 3.96 -8.76
N ILE A 79 -15.34 4.50 -9.78
CA ILE A 79 -14.16 3.94 -10.44
C ILE A 79 -13.03 4.95 -10.41
N GLY A 80 -11.81 4.47 -10.36
CA GLY A 80 -10.68 5.38 -10.28
C GLY A 80 -9.34 4.71 -10.48
N LEU A 81 -8.30 5.44 -10.13
CA LEU A 81 -6.92 5.01 -10.19
C LEU A 81 -6.24 5.21 -8.84
N ARG A 82 -5.41 4.26 -8.47
CA ARG A 82 -4.47 4.36 -7.36
C ARG A 82 -3.05 4.35 -7.91
N LEU A 83 -2.24 5.29 -7.47
CA LEU A 83 -0.81 5.25 -7.66
C LEU A 83 -0.16 4.77 -6.37
N SER A 84 0.90 4.01 -6.48
CA SER A 84 1.62 3.48 -5.32
C SER A 84 3.10 3.78 -5.46
N TYR A 85 3.67 4.39 -4.45
CA TYR A 85 5.11 4.55 -4.31
C TYR A 85 5.56 4.00 -2.97
N GLY A 86 6.60 3.17 -2.97
CA GLY A 86 7.21 2.64 -1.77
C GLY A 86 8.73 2.72 -1.83
N ARG A 87 9.35 3.02 -0.69
CA ARG A 87 10.79 2.94 -0.50
C ARG A 87 11.08 2.26 0.82
N SER A 88 11.94 1.25 0.79
CA SER A 88 12.43 0.60 2.00
C SER A 88 13.94 0.47 1.96
N MET A 89 14.54 0.59 3.12
CA MET A 89 15.96 0.39 3.35
C MET A 89 16.13 -0.50 4.56
N LEU A 90 17.04 -1.45 4.46
CA LEU A 90 17.50 -2.30 5.56
C LEU A 90 19.02 -2.27 5.56
N ASP A 91 19.58 -1.98 6.70
CA ASP A 91 20.99 -2.06 7.02
C ASP A 91 21.15 -3.06 8.16
N LEU A 92 21.75 -4.21 7.86
CA LEU A 92 21.98 -5.29 8.79
C LEU A 92 23.47 -5.39 9.06
N ALA A 93 23.90 -4.90 10.21
CA ALA A 93 25.31 -4.96 10.62
C ALA A 93 25.73 -6.39 11.00
N THR A 94 24.89 -7.08 11.80
CA THR A 94 25.13 -8.48 12.19
C THR A 94 23.83 -9.23 12.38
N ALA A 95 23.83 -10.51 12.03
CA ALA A 95 22.82 -11.50 12.44
C ALA A 95 23.45 -12.88 12.44
N ASP A 96 23.32 -13.58 13.54
CA ASP A 96 23.83 -14.93 13.73
C ASP A 96 22.68 -15.92 13.66
N LEU A 97 22.66 -16.77 12.64
CA LEU A 97 21.69 -17.85 12.51
C LEU A 97 22.29 -19.12 13.06
N SER A 98 21.75 -19.64 14.16
CA SER A 98 22.18 -20.88 14.81
C SER A 98 21.15 -21.99 14.56
N ILE A 99 21.51 -22.99 13.77
CA ILE A 99 20.69 -24.18 13.54
C ILE A 99 21.53 -25.40 13.94
N SER A 100 21.23 -26.00 15.09
CA SER A 100 21.99 -27.09 15.69
C SER A 100 23.46 -26.67 15.86
N ASP A 101 24.39 -27.37 15.21
CA ASP A 101 25.84 -27.13 15.30
C ASP A 101 26.38 -26.21 14.18
N ILE A 102 25.51 -25.65 13.35
CA ILE A 102 25.90 -24.79 12.24
C ILE A 102 25.52 -23.35 12.60
N THR A 103 26.51 -22.48 12.73
CA THR A 103 26.33 -21.05 12.88
C THR A 103 26.66 -20.34 11.56
N MET A 104 25.68 -19.65 10.98
CA MET A 104 25.85 -18.82 9.79
C MET A 104 25.80 -17.36 10.22
N ASN A 105 26.84 -16.61 9.94
CA ASN A 105 26.92 -15.18 10.26
C ASN A 105 26.60 -14.36 9.02
N ALA A 106 25.56 -13.53 9.08
CA ALA A 106 25.32 -12.49 8.10
C ALA A 106 25.88 -11.18 8.65
N LYS A 107 26.78 -10.54 7.91
CA LYS A 107 27.41 -9.27 8.29
C LYS A 107 27.33 -8.29 7.15
N ASP A 108 27.19 -7.00 7.50
CA ASP A 108 27.28 -5.87 6.58
C ASP A 108 26.38 -6.05 5.33
N CYS A 109 25.11 -6.44 5.56
CA CYS A 109 24.11 -6.57 4.51
C CYS A 109 23.32 -5.28 4.39
N TYR A 110 23.37 -4.65 3.24
CA TYR A 110 22.59 -3.46 2.93
C TYR A 110 21.60 -3.74 1.82
N GLN A 111 20.35 -3.30 1.98
CA GLN A 111 19.31 -3.45 0.98
C GLN A 111 18.50 -2.17 0.85
N ILE A 112 18.33 -1.72 -0.38
CA ILE A 112 17.42 -0.63 -0.73
C ILE A 112 16.47 -1.08 -1.81
N GLN A 113 15.19 -0.73 -1.68
CA GLN A 113 14.16 -1.10 -2.63
C GLN A 113 13.23 0.08 -2.90
N HIS A 114 12.81 0.20 -4.17
CA HIS A 114 11.78 1.11 -4.61
C HIS A 114 10.66 0.30 -5.27
N LYS A 115 9.41 0.65 -4.95
CA LYS A 115 8.20 0.07 -5.55
C LYS A 115 7.40 1.19 -6.19
N TYR A 116 6.93 0.95 -7.41
CA TYR A 116 5.99 1.79 -8.14
C TYR A 116 4.82 0.93 -8.58
N GLY A 117 3.62 1.43 -8.47
CA GLY A 117 2.43 0.69 -8.87
C GLY A 117 1.33 1.60 -9.39
N VAL A 118 0.49 1.02 -10.25
CA VAL A 118 -0.72 1.64 -10.78
C VAL A 118 -1.83 0.60 -10.74
N ASP A 119 -2.95 0.95 -10.13
CA ASP A 119 -4.10 0.08 -10.01
C ASP A 119 -5.38 0.81 -10.45
N MET A 120 -6.24 0.10 -11.16
CA MET A 120 -7.62 0.48 -11.33
C MET A 120 -8.37 0.13 -10.04
N VAL A 121 -9.25 1.03 -9.61
CA VAL A 121 -10.01 0.89 -8.37
C VAL A 121 -11.49 0.94 -8.70
N TYR A 122 -12.25 -0.04 -8.21
CA TYR A 122 -13.69 0.05 -8.11
C TYR A 122 -14.05 0.12 -6.64
N ARG A 123 -14.71 1.21 -6.22
CA ARG A 123 -15.12 1.45 -4.84
C ARG A 123 -16.63 1.39 -4.70
N ALA A 124 -17.09 0.65 -3.70
CA ALA A 124 -18.48 0.63 -3.27
C ALA A 124 -18.59 1.08 -1.81
N TYR A 125 -19.58 1.93 -1.51
CA TYR A 125 -19.90 2.37 -0.16
C TYR A 125 -21.19 1.70 0.31
N ILE A 126 -21.19 1.31 1.59
CA ILE A 126 -22.37 0.77 2.30
C ILE A 126 -22.55 1.64 3.54
N PRO A 127 -23.53 2.58 3.53
CA PRO A 127 -23.82 3.42 4.69
C PRO A 127 -24.15 2.57 5.91
N LEU A 128 -23.66 2.95 7.08
CA LEU A 128 -24.01 2.30 8.35
C LEU A 128 -25.36 2.85 8.84
N GLY A 129 -26.41 2.06 8.63
CA GLY A 129 -27.79 2.48 8.89
C GLY A 129 -28.15 3.69 7.99
N ASN A 130 -28.72 4.72 8.58
CA ASN A 130 -29.07 5.97 7.88
C ASN A 130 -27.97 7.04 8.03
N SER A 131 -26.73 6.65 8.40
CA SER A 131 -25.65 7.61 8.62
C SER A 131 -25.17 8.23 7.33
N LYS A 132 -25.10 9.54 7.28
CA LYS A 132 -24.43 10.30 6.21
C LYS A 132 -22.94 10.55 6.49
N ARG A 133 -22.48 10.18 7.70
CA ARG A 133 -21.12 10.45 8.18
C ARG A 133 -20.22 9.23 8.22
N VAL A 134 -20.81 8.04 8.42
CA VAL A 134 -20.03 6.80 8.54
C VAL A 134 -20.57 5.76 7.60
N ALA A 135 -19.66 5.16 6.84
CA ALA A 135 -19.98 4.05 5.94
C ALA A 135 -18.85 3.01 5.97
N MET A 136 -19.18 1.81 5.63
CA MET A 136 -18.20 0.84 5.16
C MET A 136 -17.92 1.10 3.68
N PHE A 137 -16.73 0.76 3.23
CA PHE A 137 -16.41 0.71 1.81
C PHE A 137 -15.61 -0.54 1.48
N ALA A 138 -15.60 -0.91 0.22
CA ALA A 138 -14.72 -1.92 -0.32
C ALA A 138 -14.10 -1.42 -1.62
N ASP A 139 -12.77 -1.50 -1.71
CA ASP A 139 -12.00 -1.24 -2.92
C ASP A 139 -11.65 -2.58 -3.57
N LEU A 140 -12.16 -2.83 -4.77
CA LEU A 140 -11.65 -3.88 -5.64
C LEU A 140 -10.59 -3.25 -6.54
N MET A 141 -9.38 -3.79 -6.50
CA MET A 141 -8.22 -3.24 -7.20
C MET A 141 -7.62 -4.26 -8.14
N LEU A 142 -7.36 -3.83 -9.37
CA LEU A 142 -6.65 -4.59 -10.38
C LEU A 142 -5.52 -3.73 -10.94
N GLY A 143 -4.30 -4.18 -10.82
CA GLY A 143 -3.18 -3.38 -11.28
C GLY A 143 -1.87 -4.12 -11.36
N GLY A 144 -0.83 -3.32 -11.63
CA GLY A 144 0.52 -3.80 -11.74
C GLY A 144 1.50 -2.99 -10.92
N SER A 145 2.55 -3.64 -10.49
CA SER A 145 3.65 -2.97 -9.81
C SER A 145 5.01 -3.41 -10.32
N PHE A 146 5.93 -2.46 -10.29
CA PHE A 146 7.34 -2.65 -10.56
C PHE A 146 8.14 -2.34 -9.30
N LYS A 147 9.01 -3.27 -8.92
CA LYS A 147 9.92 -3.13 -7.78
C LYS A 147 11.34 -3.33 -8.25
N GLN A 148 12.21 -2.44 -7.86
CA GLN A 148 13.65 -2.60 -8.07
C GLN A 148 14.38 -2.55 -6.74
N GLY A 149 15.34 -3.44 -6.59
CA GLY A 149 16.13 -3.55 -5.37
C GLY A 149 17.60 -3.69 -5.68
N LYS A 150 18.40 -3.15 -4.79
CA LYS A 150 19.84 -3.38 -4.75
C LYS A 150 20.18 -3.87 -3.35
N SER A 151 20.97 -4.92 -3.28
CA SER A 151 21.54 -5.38 -2.03
C SER A 151 23.01 -5.67 -2.21
N TYR A 152 23.78 -5.47 -1.17
CA TYR A 152 25.14 -5.94 -1.09
C TYR A 152 25.38 -6.62 0.25
N ASN A 153 26.32 -7.55 0.26
CA ASN A 153 26.81 -8.24 1.43
C ASN A 153 28.34 -8.16 1.42
N ALA A 154 28.91 -7.60 2.47
CA ALA A 154 30.35 -7.44 2.65
C ALA A 154 30.93 -8.36 3.75
N GLY A 155 30.13 -9.26 4.33
CA GLY A 155 30.52 -10.13 5.44
C GLY A 155 31.48 -11.27 5.11
N GLY A 156 31.99 -11.36 3.87
CA GLY A 156 32.97 -12.33 3.43
C GLY A 156 34.20 -11.66 2.81
N ASP A 157 35.12 -12.47 2.28
CA ASP A 157 36.33 -12.00 1.60
C ASP A 157 36.04 -11.19 0.34
N TYR A 158 34.79 -11.25 -0.15
CA TYR A 158 34.34 -10.56 -1.37
C TYR A 158 33.00 -9.87 -1.12
N VAL A 159 32.88 -8.62 -1.60
CA VAL A 159 31.61 -7.90 -1.63
C VAL A 159 30.74 -8.48 -2.73
N MET A 160 29.57 -9.02 -2.35
CA MET A 160 28.59 -9.54 -3.30
C MET A 160 27.44 -8.54 -3.49
N GLY A 161 27.31 -8.03 -4.71
CA GLY A 161 26.21 -7.15 -5.08
C GLY A 161 25.12 -7.89 -5.85
N THR A 162 23.86 -7.63 -5.53
CA THR A 162 22.70 -8.17 -6.23
C THR A 162 21.77 -7.05 -6.65
N TYR A 163 21.36 -7.08 -7.91
CA TYR A 163 20.33 -6.22 -8.45
C TYR A 163 19.11 -7.05 -8.82
N GLU A 164 17.95 -6.60 -8.36
CA GLU A 164 16.68 -7.31 -8.52
C GLU A 164 15.65 -6.41 -9.18
N LYS A 165 14.95 -6.95 -10.19
CA LYS A 165 13.75 -6.39 -10.76
C LYS A 165 12.60 -7.36 -10.54
N LYS A 166 11.49 -6.83 -10.06
CA LYS A 166 10.27 -7.61 -9.80
C LYS A 166 9.10 -6.89 -10.41
N TYR A 167 8.35 -7.60 -11.23
CA TYR A 167 7.06 -7.18 -11.75
C TYR A 167 5.97 -8.00 -11.07
N ALA A 168 4.84 -7.40 -10.80
CA ALA A 168 3.70 -8.12 -10.26
C ALA A 168 2.40 -7.60 -10.85
N LEU A 169 1.47 -8.52 -11.12
CA LEU A 169 0.07 -8.24 -11.35
C LEU A 169 -0.69 -8.62 -10.08
N GLU A 170 -1.59 -7.75 -9.66
CA GLU A 170 -2.31 -7.89 -8.41
C GLU A 170 -3.81 -7.67 -8.61
N LEU A 171 -4.61 -8.60 -8.11
CA LEU A 171 -6.04 -8.42 -7.87
C LEU A 171 -6.25 -8.45 -6.37
N ALA A 172 -6.79 -7.38 -5.80
CA ALA A 172 -6.95 -7.26 -4.35
C ALA A 172 -8.30 -6.67 -3.95
N VAL A 173 -8.75 -7.00 -2.75
CA VAL A 173 -9.94 -6.44 -2.12
C VAL A 173 -9.54 -5.86 -0.76
N ASP A 174 -9.76 -4.56 -0.60
CA ASP A 174 -9.48 -3.81 0.62
C ASP A 174 -10.78 -3.25 1.20
N PRO A 175 -11.41 -3.91 2.15
CA PRO A 175 -12.52 -3.35 2.90
C PRO A 175 -12.04 -2.30 3.89
N GLY A 176 -12.93 -1.36 4.22
CA GLY A 176 -12.62 -0.31 5.18
C GLY A 176 -13.84 0.39 5.73
N ILE A 177 -13.57 1.35 6.59
CA ILE A 177 -14.56 2.26 7.16
C ILE A 177 -14.14 3.68 6.85
N VAL A 178 -15.08 4.51 6.48
CA VAL A 178 -14.88 5.94 6.26
C VAL A 178 -15.76 6.73 7.22
N ALA A 179 -15.17 7.75 7.83
CA ALA A 179 -15.87 8.66 8.73
C ALA A 179 -15.60 10.11 8.34
N PHE A 180 -16.65 10.87 8.02
CA PHE A 180 -16.55 12.28 7.70
C PHE A 180 -16.27 13.13 8.95
N LEU A 181 -15.18 13.88 8.90
CA LEU A 181 -14.83 14.90 9.90
C LEU A 181 -15.54 16.23 9.60
N SER A 182 -15.74 16.51 8.33
CA SER A 182 -16.49 17.67 7.85
C SER A 182 -17.31 17.26 6.62
N GLU A 183 -18.00 18.19 5.98
CA GLU A 183 -18.80 17.91 4.76
C GLU A 183 -17.99 17.28 3.63
N LYS A 184 -16.71 17.62 3.53
CA LYS A 184 -15.83 17.23 2.41
C LYS A 184 -14.62 16.40 2.84
N LEU A 185 -14.24 16.45 4.11
CA LEU A 185 -13.05 15.75 4.61
C LEU A 185 -13.45 14.53 5.44
N ALA A 186 -12.87 13.39 5.13
CA ALA A 186 -13.08 12.16 5.88
C ALA A 186 -11.76 11.44 6.19
N VAL A 187 -11.79 10.61 7.23
CA VAL A 187 -10.75 9.63 7.57
C VAL A 187 -11.19 8.27 7.08
N GLU A 188 -10.27 7.54 6.50
CA GLU A 188 -10.46 6.16 6.05
C GLU A 188 -9.59 5.22 6.89
N LEU A 189 -10.17 4.09 7.31
CA LEU A 189 -9.45 2.96 7.88
C LEU A 189 -9.69 1.76 6.96
N ASN A 190 -8.66 1.15 6.45
CA ASN A 190 -8.76 -0.01 5.58
C ASN A 190 -7.86 -1.15 6.02
N VAL A 191 -8.26 -2.37 5.67
CA VAL A 191 -7.57 -3.61 6.01
C VAL A 191 -7.44 -4.42 4.72
N GLY A 192 -6.21 -4.71 4.29
CA GLY A 192 -5.99 -5.65 3.20
C GLY A 192 -6.55 -7.02 3.56
N MET A 193 -7.46 -7.56 2.76
CA MET A 193 -8.19 -8.78 3.11
C MET A 193 -7.91 -9.95 2.18
N PHE A 194 -7.91 -9.71 0.88
CA PHE A 194 -7.74 -10.74 -0.12
C PHE A 194 -6.84 -10.22 -1.23
N GLY A 195 -5.95 -11.08 -1.74
CA GLY A 195 -5.14 -10.75 -2.90
C GLY A 195 -4.68 -11.99 -3.65
N ILE A 196 -4.69 -11.87 -4.98
CA ILE A 196 -4.06 -12.80 -5.90
C ILE A 196 -2.93 -12.04 -6.56
N ASN A 197 -1.72 -12.57 -6.45
CA ASN A 197 -0.52 -11.99 -7.00
C ASN A 197 0.12 -12.97 -7.99
N TYR A 198 0.41 -12.46 -9.18
CA TYR A 198 1.34 -13.10 -10.10
C TYR A 198 2.61 -12.25 -10.17
N THR A 199 3.76 -12.87 -9.92
CA THR A 199 5.03 -12.17 -9.82
C THR A 199 6.07 -12.84 -10.68
N TRP A 200 6.83 -12.04 -11.44
CA TRP A 200 8.06 -12.47 -12.09
C TRP A 200 9.21 -11.58 -11.66
N LYS A 201 10.33 -12.24 -11.40
CA LYS A 201 11.50 -11.66 -10.79
C LYS A 201 12.74 -12.01 -11.59
N ASP A 202 13.50 -10.99 -11.97
CA ASP A 202 14.83 -11.10 -12.56
C ASP A 202 15.88 -10.64 -11.56
N GLN A 203 16.93 -11.41 -11.41
CA GLN A 203 18.02 -11.13 -10.50
C GLN A 203 19.35 -11.22 -11.22
N ILE A 204 20.24 -10.25 -11.00
CA ILE A 204 21.61 -10.26 -11.48
C ILE A 204 22.52 -10.17 -10.25
N ARG A 205 23.38 -11.19 -10.08
CA ARG A 205 24.35 -11.27 -9.00
C ARG A 205 25.75 -11.01 -9.54
N ASN A 206 26.50 -10.12 -8.90
CA ASN A 206 27.87 -9.76 -9.27
C ASN A 206 28.04 -9.41 -10.75
N GLN A 207 27.00 -8.81 -11.37
CA GLN A 207 26.96 -8.40 -12.79
C GLN A 207 27.09 -9.54 -13.82
N VAL A 208 27.18 -10.80 -13.39
CA VAL A 208 27.48 -11.95 -14.26
C VAL A 208 26.44 -13.07 -14.16
N ILE A 209 25.92 -13.35 -12.97
CA ILE A 209 25.04 -14.50 -12.74
C ILE A 209 23.58 -14.02 -12.79
N GLY A 210 22.87 -14.41 -13.85
CA GLY A 210 21.44 -14.17 -14.00
C GLY A 210 20.60 -15.24 -13.34
N GLY A 211 19.51 -14.87 -12.70
CA GLY A 211 18.48 -15.76 -12.17
C GLY A 211 17.10 -15.24 -12.50
N HIS A 212 16.17 -16.15 -12.83
CA HIS A 212 14.76 -15.84 -13.11
C HIS A 212 13.87 -16.69 -12.23
N THR A 213 12.78 -16.11 -11.73
CA THR A 213 11.79 -16.81 -10.92
C THR A 213 10.40 -16.27 -11.18
N ASP A 214 9.46 -17.17 -11.47
CA ASP A 214 8.05 -16.90 -11.53
C ASP A 214 7.36 -17.46 -10.31
N SER A 215 6.43 -16.70 -9.74
CA SER A 215 5.64 -17.17 -8.62
C SER A 215 4.21 -16.64 -8.70
N THR A 216 3.27 -17.52 -8.39
CA THR A 216 1.86 -17.15 -8.21
C THR A 216 1.51 -17.38 -6.75
N SER A 217 0.89 -16.40 -6.14
CA SER A 217 0.37 -16.52 -4.77
C SER A 217 -1.07 -16.00 -4.72
N ALA A 218 -1.89 -16.75 -4.04
CA ALA A 218 -3.24 -16.33 -3.69
C ALA A 218 -3.40 -16.50 -2.19
N GLY A 219 -3.97 -15.51 -1.53
CA GLY A 219 -4.14 -15.56 -0.09
C GLY A 219 -5.35 -14.78 0.38
N PHE A 220 -6.03 -15.35 1.36
CA PHE A 220 -6.99 -14.66 2.20
C PHE A 220 -6.30 -14.43 3.54
N MET A 221 -5.97 -13.19 3.82
CA MET A 221 -5.32 -12.82 5.07
C MET A 221 -5.91 -11.50 5.57
N VAL A 222 -6.62 -11.57 6.67
CA VAL A 222 -7.01 -10.36 7.41
C VAL A 222 -5.87 -10.02 8.38
N ASN A 223 -5.04 -9.07 7.99
CA ASN A 223 -3.97 -8.62 8.86
C ASN A 223 -4.40 -7.37 9.63
N LEU A 224 -4.98 -7.57 10.80
CA LEU A 224 -5.42 -6.48 11.67
C LEU A 224 -4.27 -5.56 12.14
N LEU A 225 -3.02 -6.03 12.05
CA LEU A 225 -1.84 -5.21 12.37
C LEU A 225 -1.40 -4.34 11.19
N SER A 226 -1.96 -4.55 9.99
CA SER A 226 -1.68 -3.73 8.81
C SER A 226 -2.81 -2.73 8.49
N LEU A 227 -3.39 -2.14 9.53
CA LEU A 227 -4.37 -1.06 9.37
C LEU A 227 -3.75 0.08 8.57
N GLY A 228 -4.40 0.42 7.46
CA GLY A 228 -4.11 1.62 6.70
C GLY A 228 -4.97 2.76 7.22
N VAL A 229 -4.33 3.87 7.57
CA VAL A 229 -5.03 5.12 7.89
C VAL A 229 -4.86 6.06 6.72
N GLY A 230 -5.94 6.61 6.22
CA GLY A 230 -5.95 7.53 5.11
C GLY A 230 -6.84 8.74 5.35
N LEU A 231 -6.67 9.71 4.47
CA LEU A 231 -7.54 10.87 4.38
C LEU A 231 -8.20 10.87 3.00
N SER A 232 -9.43 11.32 2.95
CA SER A 232 -10.17 11.51 1.70
C SER A 232 -10.87 12.85 1.68
N TYR A 233 -10.81 13.50 0.52
CA TYR A 233 -11.49 14.75 0.24
C TYR A 233 -12.48 14.56 -0.90
N TYR A 234 -13.72 15.03 -0.70
CA TYR A 234 -14.84 14.86 -1.60
C TYR A 234 -15.18 16.18 -2.27
N PHE A 235 -15.09 16.20 -3.58
CA PHE A 235 -15.56 17.28 -4.44
C PHE A 235 -16.99 16.93 -4.86
N LEU A 236 -17.95 17.46 -4.15
CA LEU A 236 -19.38 17.20 -4.33
C LEU A 236 -19.98 18.25 -5.24
#